data_30468c7ee39f872734c434456097d447
#
_entry.id   30468c7ee39f872734c434456097d447
#
_cell.length_a   1.000
_cell.length_b   1.000
_cell.length_c   1.000
_cell.angle_alpha   90.00
_cell.angle_beta   90.00
_cell.angle_gamma   90.00
#
_symmetry.space_group_name_H-M   'P 1'
#
loop_
_entity.id
_entity.type
_entity.pdbx_description
1 polymer ?
#
loop_
_entity_poly.entity_id
_entity_poly.type
_entity_poly.pdbx_seq_one_letter_code
_entity_poly.pdbx_strand_id
1 'polypeptide(L)'
;DLSNKKWQNKILVRPSSNSYNQALLSSIIANYGEDFALDWCNKVVRNFARTPKGNDRDQVRAIAASVGDIAIVNSYYIGLLKNSSDSLDRQVANSVGVFFPNQMDDQSGAHINISGFGLLKNSPNKENAKKLMKFLTSEYAQKYYVNNSYEYPVNNLVSFSGTIAEWGEFKIDTLDLNSLGLFREKAVEIFEKSNWK
;
A
#
# COMPACT_ATOMS: atom_id res chain seq x y z
N ASP A 1 -12.97 7.83 -5.72
CA ASP A 1 -14.00 6.89 -6.18
C ASP A 1 -14.53 6.00 -5.05
N LEU A 2 -13.68 5.59 -4.08
CA LEU A 2 -14.10 4.78 -2.92
C LEU A 2 -15.11 5.48 -2.00
N SER A 3 -15.21 6.81 -2.05
CA SER A 3 -16.21 7.60 -1.36
C SER A 3 -17.61 7.53 -1.98
N ASN A 4 -17.77 6.90 -3.14
CA ASN A 4 -19.06 6.78 -3.81
C ASN A 4 -19.96 5.74 -3.12
N LYS A 5 -21.27 6.03 -3.00
CA LYS A 5 -22.26 5.14 -2.40
C LYS A 5 -22.40 3.77 -3.09
N LYS A 6 -21.98 3.63 -4.35
CA LYS A 6 -21.96 2.32 -5.03
C LYS A 6 -21.16 1.25 -4.28
N TRP A 7 -20.23 1.69 -3.41
CA TRP A 7 -19.38 0.83 -2.59
C TRP A 7 -19.92 0.60 -1.17
N GLN A 8 -21.15 0.98 -0.87
CA GLN A 8 -21.73 0.80 0.45
C GLN A 8 -21.69 -0.66 0.90
N ASN A 9 -21.14 -0.93 2.11
CA ASN A 9 -20.92 -2.26 2.68
C ASN A 9 -19.99 -3.17 1.83
N LYS A 10 -19.04 -2.59 1.08
CA LYS A 10 -18.20 -3.35 0.15
C LYS A 10 -16.71 -3.20 0.37
N ILE A 11 -16.27 -2.21 1.17
CA ILE A 11 -14.85 -1.90 1.35
C ILE A 11 -14.31 -2.59 2.60
N LEU A 12 -13.16 -3.24 2.45
CA LEU A 12 -12.41 -3.90 3.50
C LEU A 12 -11.07 -3.18 3.72
N VAL A 13 -10.77 -2.88 4.98
CA VAL A 13 -9.56 -2.14 5.37
C VAL A 13 -9.00 -2.64 6.68
N ARG A 14 -7.73 -2.32 6.92
CA ARG A 14 -7.08 -2.49 8.22
C ARG A 14 -7.53 -1.39 9.20
N PRO A 15 -7.31 -1.59 10.52
CA PRO A 15 -7.52 -0.54 11.51
C PRO A 15 -6.70 0.72 11.23
N SER A 16 -7.20 1.87 11.70
CA SER A 16 -6.54 3.19 11.60
C SER A 16 -5.14 3.25 12.23
N SER A 17 -4.89 2.41 13.23
CA SER A 17 -3.59 2.29 13.87
C SER A 17 -2.49 1.76 12.96
N ASN A 18 -2.86 1.22 11.79
CA ASN A 18 -1.92 0.71 10.83
C ASN A 18 -1.16 1.83 10.11
N SER A 19 0.17 1.73 10.06
CA SER A 19 1.05 2.74 9.45
C SER A 19 0.79 2.94 7.95
N TYR A 20 0.36 1.90 7.22
CA TYR A 20 0.05 2.02 5.79
C TYR A 20 -1.19 2.87 5.55
N ASN A 21 -2.25 2.69 6.36
CA ASN A 21 -3.42 3.55 6.28
C ASN A 21 -3.10 5.00 6.67
N GLN A 22 -2.23 5.19 7.67
CA GLN A 22 -1.77 6.52 8.05
C GLN A 22 -0.99 7.19 6.93
N ALA A 23 -0.10 6.46 6.25
CA ALA A 23 0.63 6.96 5.08
C ALA A 23 -0.31 7.30 3.91
N LEU A 24 -1.28 6.43 3.61
CA LEU A 24 -2.30 6.68 2.58
C LEU A 24 -3.08 7.96 2.89
N LEU A 25 -3.56 8.13 4.11
CA LEU A 25 -4.31 9.34 4.44
C LEU A 25 -3.42 10.57 4.46
N SER A 26 -2.16 10.45 4.90
CA SER A 26 -1.18 11.54 4.80
C SER A 26 -0.95 11.97 3.35
N SER A 27 -0.91 11.04 2.40
CA SER A 27 -0.79 11.38 0.98
C SER A 27 -2.02 12.10 0.44
N ILE A 28 -3.21 11.71 0.89
CA ILE A 28 -4.47 12.40 0.53
C ILE A 28 -4.48 13.82 1.09
N ILE A 29 -4.04 14.03 2.34
CA ILE A 29 -3.92 15.36 2.94
C ILE A 29 -2.95 16.23 2.14
N ALA A 30 -1.78 15.67 1.80
CA ALA A 30 -0.76 16.41 1.08
C ALA A 30 -1.20 16.82 -0.33
N ASN A 31 -1.93 15.96 -1.03
CA ASN A 31 -2.40 16.23 -2.39
C ASN A 31 -3.65 17.12 -2.45
N TYR A 32 -4.57 16.99 -1.47
CA TYR A 32 -5.93 17.57 -1.59
C TYR A 32 -6.36 18.40 -0.38
N GLY A 33 -5.56 18.45 0.69
CA GLY A 33 -5.86 19.18 1.92
C GLY A 33 -6.67 18.40 2.94
N GLU A 34 -6.72 18.94 4.18
CA GLU A 34 -7.33 18.29 5.34
C GLU A 34 -8.86 18.15 5.21
N ASP A 35 -9.54 19.19 4.71
CA ASP A 35 -11.01 19.18 4.57
C ASP A 35 -11.47 18.11 3.59
N PHE A 36 -10.75 17.98 2.46
CA PHE A 36 -11.00 16.92 1.50
C PHE A 36 -10.77 15.54 2.12
N ALA A 37 -9.66 15.37 2.84
CA ALA A 37 -9.30 14.09 3.47
C ALA A 37 -10.34 13.68 4.52
N LEU A 38 -10.85 14.62 5.32
CA LEU A 38 -11.90 14.35 6.31
C LEU A 38 -13.22 13.96 5.64
N ASP A 39 -13.64 14.69 4.61
CA ASP A 39 -14.85 14.36 3.85
C ASP A 39 -14.74 12.99 3.17
N TRP A 40 -13.58 12.72 2.56
CA TRP A 40 -13.27 11.42 1.96
C TRP A 40 -13.33 10.29 2.99
N CYS A 41 -12.68 10.43 4.16
CA CYS A 41 -12.73 9.45 5.24
C CYS A 41 -14.15 9.18 5.72
N ASN A 42 -14.93 10.24 5.98
CA ASN A 42 -16.32 10.11 6.42
C ASN A 42 -17.18 9.33 5.43
N LYS A 43 -16.94 9.50 4.13
CA LYS A 43 -17.66 8.78 3.08
C LYS A 43 -17.20 7.34 2.96
N VAL A 44 -15.87 7.09 3.01
CA VAL A 44 -15.31 5.75 2.90
C VAL A 44 -15.68 4.87 4.10
N VAL A 45 -15.68 5.40 5.31
CA VAL A 45 -16.12 4.67 6.52
C VAL A 45 -17.55 4.15 6.39
N ARG A 46 -18.45 4.92 5.77
CA ARG A 46 -19.84 4.48 5.50
C ARG A 46 -19.92 3.30 4.51
N ASN A 47 -18.86 3.09 3.74
CA ASN A 47 -18.77 2.05 2.74
C ASN A 47 -18.07 0.78 3.25
N PHE A 48 -17.61 0.76 4.52
CA PHE A 48 -16.99 -0.43 5.08
C PHE A 48 -17.95 -1.61 5.14
N ALA A 49 -17.49 -2.76 4.70
CA ALA A 49 -18.22 -4.02 4.76
C ALA A 49 -18.33 -4.58 6.18
N ARG A 50 -17.38 -4.20 7.02
CA ARG A 50 -17.31 -4.58 8.44
C ARG A 50 -16.46 -3.59 9.21
N THR A 51 -16.48 -3.67 10.54
CA THR A 51 -15.49 -2.97 11.39
C THR A 51 -14.08 -3.37 10.97
N PRO A 52 -13.16 -2.39 10.75
CA PRO A 52 -11.77 -2.65 10.38
C PRO A 52 -11.08 -3.60 11.36
N LYS A 53 -10.44 -4.65 10.86
CA LYS A 53 -9.71 -5.64 11.68
C LYS A 53 -8.72 -6.44 10.82
N GLY A 54 -7.72 -7.03 11.48
CA GLY A 54 -6.75 -7.91 10.83
C GLY A 54 -5.70 -7.17 10.00
N ASN A 55 -4.93 -7.94 9.24
CA ASN A 55 -3.85 -7.46 8.37
C ASN A 55 -4.28 -7.49 6.88
N ASP A 56 -3.37 -7.15 5.96
CA ASP A 56 -3.67 -7.12 4.52
C ASP A 56 -4.14 -8.48 4.00
N ARG A 57 -3.48 -9.58 4.39
CA ARG A 57 -3.90 -10.93 3.96
C ARG A 57 -5.31 -11.28 4.44
N ASP A 58 -5.70 -10.79 5.62
CA ASP A 58 -7.05 -11.00 6.16
C ASP A 58 -8.11 -10.22 5.36
N GLN A 59 -7.74 -9.06 4.77
CA GLN A 59 -8.63 -8.34 3.85
C GLN A 59 -8.80 -9.12 2.54
N VAL A 60 -7.70 -9.66 1.98
CA VAL A 60 -7.76 -10.46 0.75
C VAL A 60 -8.59 -11.73 0.95
N ARG A 61 -8.38 -12.46 2.05
CA ARG A 61 -9.20 -13.63 2.39
C ARG A 61 -10.67 -13.29 2.57
N ALA A 62 -10.97 -12.09 3.11
CA ALA A 62 -12.34 -11.63 3.27
C ALA A 62 -13.01 -11.32 1.92
N ILE A 63 -12.28 -10.79 0.91
CA ILE A 63 -12.78 -10.68 -0.47
C ILE A 63 -13.13 -12.06 -1.01
N ALA A 64 -12.20 -13.02 -0.93
CA ALA A 64 -12.43 -14.38 -1.40
C ALA A 64 -13.63 -15.07 -0.73
N ALA A 65 -13.93 -14.68 0.52
CA ALA A 65 -15.11 -15.15 1.28
C ALA A 65 -16.37 -14.29 1.04
N SER A 66 -16.37 -13.40 0.04
CA SER A 66 -17.50 -12.51 -0.32
C SER A 66 -18.01 -11.62 0.83
N VAL A 67 -17.12 -11.22 1.75
CA VAL A 67 -17.45 -10.27 2.84
C VAL A 67 -17.49 -8.84 2.32
N GLY A 68 -16.75 -8.54 1.26
CA GLY A 68 -16.72 -7.26 0.57
C GLY A 68 -16.20 -7.43 -0.86
N ASP A 69 -16.23 -6.36 -1.64
CA ASP A 69 -15.85 -6.40 -3.05
C ASP A 69 -14.46 -5.77 -3.30
N ILE A 70 -14.03 -4.86 -2.42
CA ILE A 70 -12.77 -4.12 -2.54
C ILE A 70 -12.01 -4.17 -1.22
N ALA A 71 -10.69 -4.38 -1.30
CA ALA A 71 -9.79 -4.26 -0.15
C ALA A 71 -8.68 -3.23 -0.44
N ILE A 72 -8.39 -2.36 0.53
CA ILE A 72 -7.21 -1.49 0.49
C ILE A 72 -6.04 -2.24 1.14
N VAL A 73 -5.07 -2.63 0.32
CA VAL A 73 -3.93 -3.45 0.74
C VAL A 73 -2.66 -3.05 -0.03
N ASN A 74 -1.50 -3.41 0.49
CA ASN A 74 -0.28 -3.35 -0.31
C ASN A 74 -0.21 -4.54 -1.28
N SER A 75 0.14 -4.27 -2.52
CA SER A 75 0.14 -5.27 -3.61
C SER A 75 1.03 -6.48 -3.34
N TYR A 76 2.18 -6.31 -2.70
CA TYR A 76 3.11 -7.40 -2.43
C TYR A 76 2.49 -8.54 -1.59
N TYR A 77 1.47 -8.27 -0.75
CA TYR A 77 0.78 -9.33 -0.02
C TYR A 77 0.01 -10.28 -0.94
N ILE A 78 -0.47 -9.81 -2.08
CA ILE A 78 -1.08 -10.69 -3.10
C ILE A 78 0.00 -11.61 -3.70
N GLY A 79 1.19 -11.06 -3.98
CA GLY A 79 2.33 -11.85 -4.45
C GLY A 79 2.73 -12.94 -3.46
N LEU A 80 2.79 -12.60 -2.16
CA LEU A 80 3.08 -13.56 -1.10
C LEU A 80 2.02 -14.66 -0.99
N LEU A 81 0.74 -14.33 -1.10
CA LEU A 81 -0.35 -15.32 -1.10
C LEU A 81 -0.30 -16.20 -2.35
N LYS A 82 -0.09 -15.62 -3.53
CA LYS A 82 -0.05 -16.33 -4.81
C LYS A 82 1.08 -17.36 -4.87
N ASN A 83 2.19 -17.08 -4.21
CA ASN A 83 3.37 -17.95 -4.17
C ASN A 83 3.54 -18.68 -2.81
N SER A 84 2.50 -18.74 -2.00
CA SER A 84 2.50 -19.46 -0.73
C SER A 84 2.61 -20.97 -0.94
N SER A 85 3.24 -21.67 0.01
CA SER A 85 3.21 -23.13 0.08
C SER A 85 1.80 -23.66 0.40
N ASP A 86 0.96 -22.86 1.07
CA ASP A 86 -0.43 -23.22 1.37
C ASP A 86 -1.32 -23.07 0.12
N SER A 87 -1.99 -24.16 -0.23
CA SER A 87 -2.90 -24.19 -1.37
C SER A 87 -4.14 -23.28 -1.20
N LEU A 88 -4.62 -23.08 0.02
CA LEU A 88 -5.73 -22.18 0.30
C LEU A 88 -5.35 -20.72 0.06
N ASP A 89 -4.14 -20.31 0.45
CA ASP A 89 -3.63 -18.97 0.16
C ASP A 89 -3.52 -18.73 -1.34
N ARG A 90 -3.04 -19.72 -2.11
CA ARG A 90 -2.99 -19.61 -3.58
C ARG A 90 -4.39 -19.51 -4.21
N GLN A 91 -5.36 -20.26 -3.73
CA GLN A 91 -6.77 -20.16 -4.19
C GLN A 91 -7.33 -18.77 -3.92
N VAL A 92 -7.11 -18.23 -2.72
CA VAL A 92 -7.52 -16.88 -2.34
C VAL A 92 -6.89 -15.85 -3.29
N ALA A 93 -5.58 -15.90 -3.51
CA ALA A 93 -4.90 -14.96 -4.39
C ALA A 93 -5.39 -15.02 -5.86
N ASN A 94 -5.72 -16.23 -6.33
CA ASN A 94 -6.22 -16.43 -7.70
C ASN A 94 -7.68 -15.98 -7.88
N SER A 95 -8.43 -15.76 -6.80
CA SER A 95 -9.82 -15.29 -6.84
C SER A 95 -9.94 -13.75 -6.83
N VAL A 96 -8.83 -13.03 -6.72
CA VAL A 96 -8.80 -11.56 -6.64
C VAL A 96 -7.95 -10.96 -7.75
N GLY A 97 -8.28 -9.74 -8.16
CA GLY A 97 -7.46 -8.92 -9.05
C GLY A 97 -6.74 -7.80 -8.30
N VAL A 98 -5.64 -7.31 -8.84
CA VAL A 98 -4.94 -6.11 -8.37
C VAL A 98 -5.35 -4.93 -9.24
N PHE A 99 -5.66 -3.80 -8.62
CA PHE A 99 -6.00 -2.55 -9.29
C PHE A 99 -5.25 -1.39 -8.65
N PHE A 100 -4.58 -0.59 -9.47
CA PHE A 100 -3.94 0.65 -9.03
C PHE A 100 -4.87 1.83 -9.30
N PRO A 101 -5.23 2.64 -8.29
CA PRO A 101 -6.15 3.76 -8.46
C PRO A 101 -5.46 4.98 -9.10
N ASN A 102 -6.27 5.98 -9.47
CA ASN A 102 -5.82 7.31 -9.90
C ASN A 102 -4.91 7.28 -11.15
N GLN A 103 -5.27 6.51 -12.16
CA GLN A 103 -4.46 6.29 -13.36
C GLN A 103 -4.78 7.23 -14.54
N MET A 104 -5.78 8.10 -14.44
CA MET A 104 -6.12 9.07 -15.50
C MET A 104 -5.07 10.19 -15.54
N ASP A 105 -4.99 10.92 -16.66
CA ASP A 105 -3.97 11.94 -16.90
C ASP A 105 -4.02 13.08 -15.87
N ASP A 106 -5.22 13.46 -15.44
CA ASP A 106 -5.49 14.52 -14.47
C ASP A 106 -5.42 14.06 -12.99
N GLN A 107 -5.12 12.79 -12.73
CA GLN A 107 -5.05 12.22 -11.38
C GLN A 107 -3.61 12.08 -10.89
N SER A 108 -3.43 12.01 -9.57
CA SER A 108 -2.10 11.99 -8.92
C SER A 108 -1.28 10.72 -9.16
N GLY A 109 -1.91 9.62 -9.55
CA GLY A 109 -1.30 8.29 -9.52
C GLY A 109 -1.61 7.52 -8.24
N ALA A 110 -1.18 6.26 -8.18
CA ALA A 110 -1.38 5.43 -7.01
C ALA A 110 -0.40 5.82 -5.89
N HIS A 111 -0.93 5.92 -4.64
CA HIS A 111 -0.07 6.04 -3.46
C HIS A 111 0.88 4.85 -3.36
N ILE A 112 2.14 5.11 -3.05
CA ILE A 112 3.16 4.09 -2.84
C ILE A 112 3.68 4.12 -1.41
N ASN A 113 3.95 2.93 -0.85
CA ASN A 113 4.80 2.76 0.32
C ASN A 113 6.18 2.34 -0.14
N ILE A 114 7.20 2.71 0.61
CA ILE A 114 8.59 2.33 0.34
C ILE A 114 9.18 1.54 1.51
N SER A 115 9.99 0.53 1.18
CA SER A 115 10.92 -0.07 2.11
C SER A 115 12.24 0.72 2.06
N GLY A 116 12.84 0.99 3.21
CA GLY A 116 14.03 1.82 3.26
C GLY A 116 15.00 1.43 4.36
N PHE A 117 16.21 1.95 4.26
CA PHE A 117 17.24 1.79 5.28
C PHE A 117 17.98 3.11 5.48
N GLY A 118 18.40 3.34 6.71
CA GLY A 118 19.11 4.56 7.10
C GLY A 118 20.43 4.28 7.79
N LEU A 119 21.43 5.13 7.55
CA LEU A 119 22.69 5.09 8.24
C LEU A 119 22.63 5.90 9.54
N LEU A 120 22.75 5.23 10.67
CA LEU A 120 22.76 5.90 11.96
C LEU A 120 24.00 6.81 12.10
N LYS A 121 23.82 8.00 12.71
CA LYS A 121 24.88 9.00 12.92
C LYS A 121 26.10 8.40 13.61
N ASN A 122 25.89 7.54 14.60
CA ASN A 122 26.93 6.94 15.45
C ASN A 122 27.24 5.49 15.09
N SER A 123 26.92 5.04 13.87
CA SER A 123 27.28 3.69 13.42
C SER A 123 28.79 3.51 13.44
N PRO A 124 29.33 2.42 14.06
CA PRO A 124 30.77 2.17 14.11
C PRO A 124 31.35 1.71 12.76
N ASN A 125 30.50 1.14 11.88
CA ASN A 125 30.93 0.54 10.60
C ASN A 125 30.32 1.26 9.39
N LYS A 126 30.39 2.59 9.36
CA LYS A 126 29.71 3.43 8.33
C LYS A 126 30.07 3.02 6.90
N GLU A 127 31.34 2.76 6.62
CA GLU A 127 31.76 2.42 5.26
C GLU A 127 31.21 1.08 4.80
N ASN A 128 31.15 0.07 5.67
CA ASN A 128 30.52 -1.20 5.35
C ASN A 128 29.00 -1.07 5.22
N ALA A 129 28.37 -0.25 6.06
CA ALA A 129 26.96 0.05 5.94
C ALA A 129 26.62 0.72 4.59
N LYS A 130 27.42 1.70 4.15
CA LYS A 130 27.28 2.32 2.82
C LYS A 130 27.43 1.31 1.68
N LYS A 131 28.41 0.38 1.79
CA LYS A 131 28.58 -0.71 0.81
C LYS A 131 27.35 -1.61 0.73
N LEU A 132 26.79 -1.96 1.90
CA LEU A 132 25.54 -2.73 1.97
C LEU A 132 24.38 -1.97 1.34
N MET A 133 24.21 -0.69 1.67
CA MET A 133 23.17 0.17 1.08
C MET A 133 23.28 0.19 -0.45
N LYS A 134 24.48 0.38 -0.99
CA LYS A 134 24.74 0.34 -2.44
C LYS A 134 24.45 -1.03 -3.04
N PHE A 135 24.77 -2.12 -2.33
CA PHE A 135 24.45 -3.48 -2.77
C PHE A 135 22.93 -3.69 -2.85
N LEU A 136 22.18 -3.28 -1.82
CA LEU A 136 20.72 -3.46 -1.76
C LEU A 136 19.97 -2.69 -2.86
N THR A 137 20.54 -1.62 -3.40
CA THR A 137 19.98 -0.90 -4.57
C THR A 137 20.55 -1.37 -5.92
N SER A 138 21.46 -2.35 -5.92
CA SER A 138 22.01 -2.93 -7.14
C SER A 138 20.95 -3.70 -7.94
N GLU A 139 21.21 -3.86 -9.25
CA GLU A 139 20.35 -4.65 -10.11
C GLU A 139 20.15 -6.09 -9.59
N TYR A 140 21.21 -6.71 -9.07
CA TYR A 140 21.16 -8.05 -8.50
C TYR A 140 20.20 -8.15 -7.32
N ALA A 141 20.37 -7.29 -6.32
CA ALA A 141 19.53 -7.29 -5.13
C ALA A 141 18.07 -6.91 -5.46
N GLN A 142 17.88 -5.95 -6.35
CA GLN A 142 16.53 -5.52 -6.74
C GLN A 142 15.78 -6.59 -7.54
N LYS A 143 16.44 -7.36 -8.40
CA LYS A 143 15.87 -8.58 -9.01
C LYS A 143 15.42 -9.60 -7.97
N TYR A 144 16.19 -9.75 -6.89
CA TYR A 144 15.81 -10.63 -5.80
C TYR A 144 14.52 -10.17 -5.11
N TYR A 145 14.38 -8.86 -4.80
CA TYR A 145 13.17 -8.31 -4.21
C TYR A 145 11.94 -8.47 -5.12
N VAL A 146 12.06 -8.18 -6.41
CA VAL A 146 10.99 -8.39 -7.40
C VAL A 146 10.45 -9.82 -7.34
N ASN A 147 11.33 -10.81 -7.28
CA ASN A 147 10.96 -12.22 -7.38
C ASN A 147 10.57 -12.88 -6.05
N ASN A 148 10.99 -12.32 -4.91
CA ASN A 148 10.82 -12.98 -3.60
C ASN A 148 9.99 -12.15 -2.61
N SER A 149 10.03 -10.83 -2.72
CA SER A 149 9.23 -9.93 -1.88
C SER A 149 8.05 -9.32 -2.63
N TYR A 150 8.02 -9.47 -3.95
CA TYR A 150 6.96 -8.92 -4.84
C TYR A 150 6.82 -7.40 -4.70
N GLU A 151 7.96 -6.73 -4.49
CA GLU A 151 8.06 -5.28 -4.45
C GLU A 151 8.55 -4.74 -5.79
N TYR A 152 8.02 -3.61 -6.24
CA TYR A 152 8.52 -2.93 -7.42
C TYR A 152 9.94 -2.42 -7.18
N PRO A 153 10.88 -2.57 -8.14
CA PRO A 153 12.26 -2.18 -7.95
C PRO A 153 12.41 -0.67 -7.95
N VAL A 154 13.34 -0.15 -7.13
CA VAL A 154 13.75 1.26 -7.17
C VAL A 154 14.86 1.50 -8.21
N ASN A 155 15.46 0.44 -8.75
CA ASN A 155 16.45 0.51 -9.81
C ASN A 155 15.78 0.31 -11.16
N ASN A 156 15.78 1.35 -11.98
CA ASN A 156 15.13 1.38 -13.30
C ASN A 156 15.78 0.46 -14.36
N LEU A 157 16.94 -0.12 -14.08
CA LEU A 157 17.55 -1.15 -14.93
C LEU A 157 16.94 -2.54 -14.71
N VAL A 158 16.08 -2.71 -13.70
CA VAL A 158 15.44 -3.97 -13.37
C VAL A 158 14.05 -4.03 -13.99
N SER A 159 13.88 -4.92 -14.94
CA SER A 159 12.56 -5.19 -15.52
C SER A 159 11.69 -6.00 -14.56
N PHE A 160 10.38 -5.78 -14.64
CA PHE A 160 9.40 -6.56 -13.89
C PHE A 160 9.34 -7.99 -14.42
N SER A 161 9.22 -8.95 -13.51
CA SER A 161 9.11 -10.37 -13.85
C SER A 161 8.12 -11.08 -12.94
N GLY A 162 7.71 -12.29 -13.33
CA GLY A 162 6.81 -13.11 -12.52
C GLY A 162 5.51 -12.39 -12.16
N THR A 163 5.11 -12.51 -10.91
CA THR A 163 3.84 -11.98 -10.39
C THR A 163 3.68 -10.46 -10.56
N ILE A 164 4.76 -9.68 -10.44
CA ILE A 164 4.69 -8.21 -10.61
C ILE A 164 4.40 -7.86 -12.08
N ALA A 165 4.98 -8.60 -13.03
CA ALA A 165 4.74 -8.35 -14.44
C ALA A 165 3.26 -8.55 -14.84
N GLU A 166 2.54 -9.43 -14.14
CA GLU A 166 1.10 -9.62 -14.36
C GLU A 166 0.27 -8.40 -13.94
N TRP A 167 0.75 -7.61 -12.96
CA TRP A 167 0.08 -6.39 -12.53
C TRP A 167 0.37 -5.18 -13.42
N GLY A 168 1.45 -5.26 -14.21
CA GLY A 168 1.85 -4.25 -15.17
C GLY A 168 2.47 -3.00 -14.56
N GLU A 169 2.65 -2.00 -15.41
CA GLU A 169 3.09 -0.66 -15.02
C GLU A 169 1.89 0.17 -14.55
N PHE A 170 2.14 1.10 -13.67
CA PHE A 170 1.14 2.05 -13.19
C PHE A 170 1.77 3.41 -12.91
N LYS A 171 0.94 4.45 -13.01
CA LYS A 171 1.31 5.82 -12.63
C LYS A 171 1.41 5.90 -11.12
N ILE A 172 2.60 6.23 -10.62
CA ILE A 172 2.82 6.44 -9.18
C ILE A 172 2.50 7.89 -8.80
N ASP A 173 2.07 8.09 -7.56
CA ASP A 173 2.00 9.43 -6.97
C ASP A 173 3.45 9.94 -6.76
N THR A 174 3.76 11.09 -7.36
CA THR A 174 5.09 11.72 -7.31
C THR A 174 5.27 12.66 -6.11
N LEU A 175 4.38 12.56 -5.12
CA LEU A 175 4.46 13.31 -3.88
C LEU A 175 5.83 13.13 -3.20
N ASP A 176 6.39 14.21 -2.65
CA ASP A 176 7.53 14.10 -1.74
C ASP A 176 7.15 13.23 -0.52
N LEU A 177 7.80 12.08 -0.39
CA LEU A 177 7.51 11.10 0.66
C LEU A 177 7.77 11.64 2.08
N ASN A 178 8.54 12.71 2.25
CA ASN A 178 8.66 13.40 3.54
C ASN A 178 7.32 13.93 4.03
N SER A 179 6.42 14.29 3.12
CA SER A 179 5.06 14.74 3.44
C SER A 179 4.26 13.71 4.22
N LEU A 180 4.53 12.41 4.02
CA LEU A 180 3.85 11.34 4.74
C LEU A 180 4.13 11.41 6.25
N GLY A 181 5.37 11.76 6.63
CA GLY A 181 5.75 11.99 8.02
C GLY A 181 5.14 13.28 8.59
N LEU A 182 5.15 14.36 7.80
CA LEU A 182 4.63 15.67 8.21
C LEU A 182 3.13 15.64 8.53
N PHE A 183 2.34 14.91 7.74
CA PHE A 183 0.89 14.85 7.91
C PHE A 183 0.40 13.68 8.74
N ARG A 184 1.29 12.85 9.31
CA ARG A 184 0.90 11.64 10.04
C ARG A 184 0.00 11.91 11.25
N GLU A 185 0.35 12.91 12.07
CA GLU A 185 -0.46 13.26 13.25
C GLU A 185 -1.86 13.72 12.83
N LYS A 186 -1.92 14.54 11.79
CA LYS A 186 -3.18 15.00 11.23
C LYS A 186 -4.02 13.86 10.65
N ALA A 187 -3.41 12.88 10.01
CA ALA A 187 -4.09 11.68 9.53
C ALA A 187 -4.72 10.89 10.69
N VAL A 188 -4.03 10.76 11.82
CA VAL A 188 -4.58 10.10 13.02
C VAL A 188 -5.79 10.86 13.56
N GLU A 189 -5.71 12.20 13.68
CA GLU A 189 -6.86 13.03 14.10
C GLU A 189 -8.08 12.85 13.18
N ILE A 190 -7.86 12.81 11.86
CA ILE A 190 -8.94 12.61 10.88
C ILE A 190 -9.56 11.23 11.00
N PHE A 191 -8.76 10.17 11.23
CA PHE A 191 -9.29 8.84 11.49
C PHE A 191 -10.19 8.80 12.73
N GLU A 192 -9.78 9.46 13.82
CA GLU A 192 -10.61 9.57 15.03
C GLU A 192 -11.93 10.29 14.76
N LYS A 193 -11.86 11.47 14.09
CA LYS A 193 -13.04 12.27 13.73
C LYS A 193 -14.02 11.54 12.82
N SER A 194 -13.51 10.71 11.91
CA SER A 194 -14.32 9.95 10.95
C SER A 194 -14.80 8.59 11.47
N ASN A 195 -14.40 8.17 12.68
CA ASN A 195 -14.64 6.84 13.25
C ASN A 195 -14.05 5.68 12.42
N TRP A 196 -12.97 5.91 11.72
CA TRP A 196 -12.19 4.82 11.17
C TRP A 196 -11.37 4.18 12.31
N LYS A 197 -11.88 3.08 12.84
CA LYS A 197 -11.31 2.38 14.01
C LYS A 197 -10.19 1.44 13.64
#